data_87ee84cbca10735ada7d185889496d15
#
_entry.id   87ee84cbca10735ada7d185889496d15
#
_cell.length_a   1.000
_cell.length_b   1.000
_cell.length_c   1.000
_cell.angle_alpha   90.00
_cell.angle_beta   90.00
_cell.angle_gamma   90.00
#
_symmetry.space_group_name_H-M   'P 1'
#
loop_
_entity.id
_entity.type
_entity.pdbx_description
1 polymer ?
#
loop_
_entity_poly.entity_id
_entity_poly.type
_entity_poly.pdbx_seq_one_letter_code
_entity_poly.pdbx_strand_id
1 'polypeptide(L)'
;LNAVKIKGITFVYNLTTNAILLPKYMNYLVENDVHLLISIDGSKQNNIYRVKKEGKESFDIVFANIKKLKDNHPNYFDSNVNFNSVLHDKNSVDQIYSYIKTNFDKTPYISELNRNGIAEDKKEEFNRMFHSKEDSIKQAVNCGSSYLKEIADDSHIVQLDIFMQSYFGNTYKTI
;
A
#
# COMPACT_ATOMS: atom_id res chain seq x y z
N LEU A 1 13.00 -10.65 17.05
CA LEU A 1 14.23 -10.31 16.31
C LEU A 1 15.36 -10.10 17.32
N ASN A 2 16.03 -11.21 17.72
CA ASN A 2 17.33 -11.09 18.34
C ASN A 2 18.31 -10.65 17.25
N ALA A 3 18.18 -9.40 16.83
CA ALA A 3 19.10 -8.82 15.89
C ALA A 3 20.48 -8.80 16.52
N VAL A 4 21.46 -9.31 15.80
CA VAL A 4 22.88 -9.13 16.13
C VAL A 4 23.07 -7.62 16.26
N LYS A 5 23.24 -7.12 17.51
CA LYS A 5 23.51 -5.71 17.75
C LYS A 5 24.96 -5.45 17.32
N ILE A 6 25.11 -4.96 16.11
CA ILE A 6 26.43 -4.50 15.64
C ILE A 6 26.61 -3.07 16.13
N LYS A 7 27.69 -2.79 16.87
CA LYS A 7 27.98 -1.49 17.43
C LYS A 7 28.00 -0.42 16.32
N GLY A 8 27.16 0.60 16.45
CA GLY A 8 27.06 1.71 15.49
C GLY A 8 26.12 1.45 14.30
N ILE A 9 25.38 0.31 14.25
CA ILE A 9 24.38 0.03 13.22
C ILE A 9 23.00 0.02 13.87
N THR A 10 22.06 0.79 13.29
CA THR A 10 20.64 0.75 13.60
C THR A 10 19.90 0.03 12.49
N PHE A 11 19.16 -1.02 12.83
CA PHE A 11 18.31 -1.73 11.87
C PHE A 11 16.92 -1.13 11.87
N VAL A 12 16.40 -0.82 10.67
CA VAL A 12 15.02 -0.42 10.44
C VAL A 12 14.31 -1.58 9.73
N TYR A 13 13.20 -2.03 10.29
CA TYR A 13 12.43 -3.15 9.74
C TYR A 13 11.19 -2.62 9.02
N ASN A 14 11.03 -3.01 7.76
CA ASN A 14 9.87 -2.69 6.95
C ASN A 14 9.14 -3.97 6.56
N LEU A 15 7.82 -3.99 6.70
CA LEU A 15 6.97 -5.12 6.36
C LEU A 15 5.80 -4.68 5.50
N THR A 16 5.70 -5.21 4.29
CA THR A 16 4.47 -5.10 3.49
C THR A 16 3.52 -6.22 3.85
N THR A 17 2.25 -5.89 4.10
CA THR A 17 1.26 -6.85 4.60
C THR A 17 -0.14 -6.58 4.08
N ASN A 18 -0.95 -7.65 3.94
CA ASN A 18 -2.39 -7.55 3.71
C ASN A 18 -3.20 -7.39 5.01
N ALA A 19 -2.54 -7.25 6.16
CA ALA A 19 -3.12 -7.05 7.49
C ALA A 19 -4.12 -8.12 7.99
N ILE A 20 -4.30 -9.24 7.30
CA ILE A 20 -5.21 -10.32 7.77
C ILE A 20 -4.73 -10.91 9.10
N LEU A 21 -3.43 -11.12 9.24
CA LEU A 21 -2.82 -11.68 10.45
C LEU A 21 -2.35 -10.62 11.46
N LEU A 22 -2.64 -9.35 11.21
CA LEU A 22 -2.19 -8.24 12.04
C LEU A 22 -2.48 -8.43 13.54
N PRO A 23 -3.68 -8.87 13.97
CA PRO A 23 -3.96 -9.04 15.39
C PRO A 23 -3.05 -10.06 16.11
N LYS A 24 -2.60 -11.08 15.38
CA LYS A 24 -1.70 -12.11 15.93
C LYS A 24 -0.31 -11.57 16.27
N TYR A 25 0.16 -10.60 15.49
CA TYR A 25 1.52 -10.09 15.59
C TYR A 25 1.60 -8.63 16.07
N MET A 26 0.46 -8.01 16.37
CA MET A 26 0.34 -6.57 16.66
C MET A 26 1.33 -6.09 17.72
N ASN A 27 1.32 -6.72 18.90
CA ASN A 27 2.21 -6.33 20.00
C ASN A 27 3.69 -6.48 19.61
N TYR A 28 4.04 -7.59 18.95
CA TYR A 28 5.40 -7.82 18.49
C TYR A 28 5.87 -6.75 17.50
N LEU A 29 5.01 -6.35 16.56
CA LEU A 29 5.34 -5.31 15.56
C LEU A 29 5.53 -3.95 16.22
N VAL A 30 4.67 -3.61 17.16
CA VAL A 30 4.74 -2.36 17.94
C VAL A 30 5.99 -2.32 18.81
N GLU A 31 6.26 -3.38 19.60
CA GLU A 31 7.41 -3.48 20.50
C GLU A 31 8.77 -3.44 19.77
N ASN A 32 8.80 -3.86 18.50
CA ASN A 32 10.02 -3.86 17.68
C ASN A 32 10.07 -2.71 16.67
N ASP A 33 9.19 -1.74 16.78
CA ASP A 33 9.14 -0.54 15.95
C ASP A 33 9.17 -0.84 14.44
N VAL A 34 8.43 -1.87 14.02
CA VAL A 34 8.40 -2.32 12.62
C VAL A 34 7.54 -1.37 11.79
N HIS A 35 8.08 -0.81 10.72
CA HIS A 35 7.31 0.00 9.78
C HIS A 35 6.41 -0.89 8.91
N LEU A 36 5.13 -0.55 8.82
CA LEU A 36 4.14 -1.30 8.08
C LEU A 36 3.72 -0.56 6.81
N LEU A 37 3.76 -1.26 5.70
CA LEU A 37 3.11 -0.87 4.45
C LEU A 37 1.90 -1.77 4.23
N ILE A 38 0.70 -1.27 4.54
CA ILE A 38 -0.52 -2.06 4.48
C ILE A 38 -1.16 -1.95 3.10
N SER A 39 -1.44 -3.11 2.50
CA SER A 39 -2.06 -3.20 1.18
C SER A 39 -3.57 -3.13 1.26
N ILE A 40 -4.19 -2.05 0.75
CA ILE A 40 -5.64 -1.86 0.63
C ILE A 40 -5.94 -0.91 -0.54
N ASP A 41 -6.89 -1.24 -1.41
CA ASP A 41 -7.12 -0.54 -2.68
C ASP A 41 -8.25 0.50 -2.63
N GLY A 42 -8.63 0.92 -1.43
CA GLY A 42 -9.72 1.87 -1.18
C GLY A 42 -10.89 1.24 -0.43
N SER A 43 -12.12 1.59 -0.78
CA SER A 43 -13.35 1.06 -0.17
C SER A 43 -13.53 -0.44 -0.43
N LYS A 44 -14.57 -1.04 0.18
CA LYS A 44 -14.91 -2.46 -0.05
C LYS A 44 -15.12 -2.77 -1.53
N GLN A 45 -15.79 -1.89 -2.26
CA GLN A 45 -16.02 -2.04 -3.70
C GLN A 45 -14.74 -1.92 -4.53
N ASN A 46 -13.78 -1.14 -4.07
CA ASN A 46 -12.48 -1.01 -4.72
C ASN A 46 -11.54 -2.18 -4.39
N ASN A 47 -11.77 -2.89 -3.28
CA ASN A 47 -10.87 -3.93 -2.75
C ASN A 47 -11.23 -5.35 -3.21
N ILE A 48 -12.09 -5.50 -4.22
CA ILE A 48 -12.68 -6.80 -4.62
C ILE A 48 -11.66 -7.82 -5.14
N TYR A 49 -10.54 -7.36 -5.68
CA TYR A 49 -9.48 -8.25 -6.16
C TYR A 49 -8.56 -8.77 -5.05
N ARG A 50 -8.68 -8.23 -3.82
CA ARG A 50 -7.95 -8.72 -2.64
C ARG A 50 -8.76 -9.78 -1.91
N VAL A 51 -8.66 -10.99 -2.39
CA VAL A 51 -9.35 -12.15 -1.82
C VAL A 51 -8.42 -13.02 -0.98
N LYS A 52 -8.99 -13.81 -0.07
CA LYS A 52 -8.28 -14.88 0.63
C LYS A 52 -8.00 -16.04 -0.33
N LYS A 53 -7.14 -16.98 0.11
CA LYS A 53 -6.80 -18.17 -0.66
C LYS A 53 -8.02 -18.99 -1.10
N GLU A 54 -9.10 -18.96 -0.32
CA GLU A 54 -10.36 -19.63 -0.61
C GLU A 54 -11.30 -18.80 -1.51
N GLY A 55 -10.84 -17.70 -2.11
CA GLY A 55 -11.63 -16.80 -2.95
C GLY A 55 -12.61 -15.89 -2.19
N LYS A 56 -12.62 -15.93 -0.86
CA LYS A 56 -13.52 -15.10 -0.03
C LYS A 56 -12.97 -13.68 0.12
N GLU A 57 -13.87 -12.71 0.19
CA GLU A 57 -13.53 -11.32 0.49
C GLU A 57 -12.73 -11.19 1.79
N SER A 58 -11.75 -10.29 1.79
CA SER A 58 -10.88 -10.04 2.95
C SER A 58 -11.12 -8.66 3.59
N PHE A 59 -11.81 -7.75 2.90
CA PHE A 59 -11.89 -6.33 3.26
C PHE A 59 -12.33 -6.08 4.70
N ASP A 60 -13.45 -6.65 5.13
CA ASP A 60 -14.01 -6.35 6.47
C ASP A 60 -13.06 -6.75 7.59
N ILE A 61 -12.35 -7.86 7.43
CA ILE A 61 -11.33 -8.33 8.39
C ILE A 61 -10.12 -7.37 8.39
N VAL A 62 -9.63 -7.02 7.20
CA VAL A 62 -8.49 -6.11 7.04
C VAL A 62 -8.80 -4.75 7.64
N PHE A 63 -9.95 -4.17 7.31
CA PHE A 63 -10.39 -2.89 7.83
C PHE A 63 -10.53 -2.89 9.36
N ALA A 64 -11.18 -3.90 9.93
CA ALA A 64 -11.32 -4.05 11.38
C ALA A 64 -9.95 -4.17 12.08
N ASN A 65 -9.01 -4.92 11.49
CA ASN A 65 -7.67 -5.09 12.03
C ASN A 65 -6.87 -3.78 12.02
N ILE A 66 -6.98 -3.00 10.94
CA ILE A 66 -6.32 -1.69 10.83
C ILE A 66 -6.90 -0.71 11.87
N LYS A 67 -8.23 -0.66 11.98
CA LYS A 67 -8.90 0.15 13.01
C LYS A 67 -8.43 -0.22 14.40
N LYS A 68 -8.39 -1.52 14.72
CA LYS A 68 -7.90 -2.00 16.00
C LYS A 68 -6.46 -1.58 16.30
N LEU A 69 -5.57 -1.61 15.30
CA LEU A 69 -4.20 -1.12 15.45
C LEU A 69 -4.18 0.39 15.75
N LYS A 70 -4.94 1.17 14.98
CA LYS A 70 -5.06 2.63 15.18
C LYS A 70 -5.57 2.98 16.57
N ASP A 71 -6.62 2.30 17.02
CA ASP A 71 -7.28 2.57 18.31
C ASP A 71 -6.39 2.16 19.50
N ASN A 72 -5.69 1.02 19.41
CA ASN A 72 -4.87 0.52 20.49
C ASN A 72 -3.47 1.15 20.57
N HIS A 73 -2.92 1.58 19.42
CA HIS A 73 -1.54 2.08 19.31
C HIS A 73 -1.48 3.33 18.40
N PRO A 74 -2.15 4.43 18.76
CA PRO A 74 -2.30 5.60 17.86
C PRO A 74 -0.94 6.23 17.49
N ASN A 75 -0.01 6.35 18.41
CA ASN A 75 1.31 6.94 18.13
C ASN A 75 2.13 6.06 17.17
N TYR A 76 2.11 4.74 17.38
CA TYR A 76 2.75 3.80 16.45
C TYR A 76 2.08 3.84 15.08
N PHE A 77 0.74 3.86 15.05
CA PHE A 77 0.00 3.96 13.79
C PHE A 77 0.38 5.23 13.02
N ASP A 78 0.51 6.34 13.72
CA ASP A 78 0.87 7.60 13.08
C ASP A 78 2.29 7.59 12.51
N SER A 79 3.26 7.09 13.26
CA SER A 79 4.67 7.12 12.87
C SER A 79 5.08 6.00 11.90
N ASN A 80 4.50 4.79 12.05
CA ASN A 80 5.03 3.58 11.44
C ASN A 80 4.11 2.92 10.41
N VAL A 81 2.87 3.40 10.23
CA VAL A 81 1.91 2.77 9.32
C VAL A 81 1.68 3.63 8.09
N ASN A 82 1.91 3.04 6.93
CA ASN A 82 1.59 3.60 5.63
C ASN A 82 0.73 2.63 4.81
N PHE A 83 0.16 3.12 3.72
CA PHE A 83 -0.73 2.35 2.84
C PHE A 83 -0.18 2.28 1.42
N ASN A 84 -0.33 1.11 0.80
CA ASN A 84 -0.10 0.92 -0.63
C ASN A 84 -1.38 0.41 -1.28
N SER A 85 -1.77 1.06 -2.36
CA SER A 85 -2.96 0.74 -3.15
C SER A 85 -2.56 0.48 -4.59
N VAL A 86 -3.26 -0.45 -5.24
CA VAL A 86 -3.02 -0.78 -6.65
C VAL A 86 -4.15 -0.23 -7.50
N LEU A 87 -3.80 0.48 -8.58
CA LEU A 87 -4.76 0.96 -9.58
C LEU A 87 -5.29 -0.19 -10.43
N HIS A 88 -6.60 -0.19 -10.65
CA HIS A 88 -7.30 -1.14 -11.52
C HIS A 88 -8.66 -0.56 -11.95
N ASP A 89 -9.42 -1.29 -12.75
CA ASP A 89 -10.71 -0.87 -13.35
C ASP A 89 -11.84 -0.57 -12.33
N LYS A 90 -11.66 -0.84 -11.04
CA LYS A 90 -12.67 -0.62 -9.99
C LYS A 90 -12.31 0.52 -9.03
N ASN A 91 -11.22 1.23 -9.29
CA ASN A 91 -10.83 2.39 -8.47
C ASN A 91 -10.22 3.51 -9.31
N SER A 92 -9.98 4.63 -8.67
CA SER A 92 -9.23 5.76 -9.23
C SER A 92 -8.30 6.34 -8.16
N VAL A 93 -7.35 7.17 -8.59
CA VAL A 93 -6.44 7.89 -7.69
C VAL A 93 -7.20 8.61 -6.59
N ASP A 94 -8.24 9.39 -6.96
CA ASP A 94 -9.01 10.17 -5.99
C ASP A 94 -9.88 9.32 -5.05
N GLN A 95 -10.44 8.21 -5.55
CA GLN A 95 -11.21 7.29 -4.70
C GLN A 95 -10.31 6.62 -3.66
N ILE A 96 -9.13 6.16 -4.05
CA ILE A 96 -8.14 5.58 -3.15
C ILE A 96 -7.72 6.60 -2.10
N TYR A 97 -7.29 7.79 -2.56
CA TYR A 97 -6.84 8.85 -1.67
C TYR A 97 -7.92 9.28 -0.68
N SER A 98 -9.11 9.62 -1.17
CA SER A 98 -10.21 10.09 -0.31
C SER A 98 -10.58 9.04 0.74
N TYR A 99 -10.58 7.76 0.36
CA TYR A 99 -10.89 6.69 1.29
C TYR A 99 -9.86 6.55 2.40
N ILE A 100 -8.58 6.50 2.04
CA ILE A 100 -7.47 6.35 3.01
C ILE A 100 -7.36 7.59 3.89
N LYS A 101 -7.45 8.78 3.30
CA LYS A 101 -7.40 10.04 4.04
C LYS A 101 -8.52 10.15 5.05
N THR A 102 -9.76 9.89 4.65
CA THR A 102 -10.93 10.00 5.52
C THR A 102 -10.90 9.01 6.69
N ASN A 103 -10.48 7.76 6.46
CA ASN A 103 -10.53 6.72 7.49
C ASN A 103 -9.29 6.69 8.39
N PHE A 104 -8.13 7.02 7.84
CA PHE A 104 -6.86 6.80 8.50
C PHE A 104 -6.00 8.05 8.65
N ASP A 105 -6.37 9.14 8.00
CA ASP A 105 -5.59 10.39 7.91
C ASP A 105 -4.17 10.18 7.38
N LYS A 106 -4.07 9.33 6.34
CA LYS A 106 -2.81 8.99 5.67
C LYS A 106 -2.91 9.25 4.18
N THR A 107 -1.76 9.52 3.56
CA THR A 107 -1.63 9.61 2.11
C THR A 107 -1.11 8.27 1.57
N PRO A 108 -1.86 7.57 0.71
CA PRO A 108 -1.45 6.26 0.22
C PRO A 108 -0.38 6.37 -0.86
N TYR A 109 0.50 5.37 -0.93
CA TYR A 109 1.26 5.08 -2.14
C TYR A 109 0.34 4.42 -3.15
N ILE A 110 0.44 4.83 -4.42
CA ILE A 110 -0.37 4.26 -5.50
C ILE A 110 0.56 3.64 -6.53
N SER A 111 0.36 2.36 -6.81
CA SER A 111 1.12 1.56 -7.77
C SER A 111 0.23 0.98 -8.86
N GLU A 112 0.83 0.52 -9.94
CA GLU A 112 0.16 -0.23 -11.01
C GLU A 112 0.10 -1.73 -10.70
N LEU A 113 -0.78 -2.44 -11.40
CA LEU A 113 -0.72 -3.89 -11.49
C LEU A 113 0.60 -4.34 -12.13
N ASN A 114 1.23 -5.35 -11.54
CA ASN A 114 2.47 -5.91 -12.08
C ASN A 114 2.20 -6.64 -13.41
N ARG A 115 2.91 -6.25 -14.47
CA ARG A 115 2.80 -6.82 -15.81
C ARG A 115 3.60 -8.11 -16.00
N ASN A 116 4.46 -8.47 -15.04
CA ASN A 116 5.34 -9.63 -15.17
C ASN A 116 4.68 -10.90 -14.66
N GLY A 117 4.92 -12.02 -15.34
CA GLY A 117 4.47 -13.34 -14.89
C GLY A 117 2.97 -13.59 -15.07
N ILE A 118 2.31 -12.85 -15.94
CA ILE A 118 0.88 -13.05 -16.25
C ILE A 118 0.74 -14.34 -17.08
N ALA A 119 -0.04 -15.31 -16.56
CA ALA A 119 -0.37 -16.52 -17.29
C ALA A 119 -1.11 -16.19 -18.59
N GLU A 120 -0.88 -16.98 -19.65
CA GLU A 120 -1.41 -16.70 -21.00
C GLU A 120 -2.94 -16.61 -21.00
N ASP A 121 -3.60 -17.52 -20.29
CA ASP A 121 -5.05 -17.58 -20.12
C ASP A 121 -5.63 -16.41 -19.30
N LYS A 122 -4.79 -15.61 -18.64
CA LYS A 122 -5.16 -14.46 -17.82
C LYS A 122 -4.87 -13.10 -18.46
N LYS A 123 -4.27 -13.07 -19.63
CA LYS A 123 -3.86 -11.81 -20.28
C LYS A 123 -5.05 -10.91 -20.62
N GLU A 124 -6.14 -11.46 -21.12
CA GLU A 124 -7.34 -10.66 -21.44
C GLU A 124 -7.98 -10.08 -20.17
N GLU A 125 -8.06 -10.86 -19.10
CA GLU A 125 -8.56 -10.40 -17.81
C GLU A 125 -7.67 -9.27 -17.27
N PHE A 126 -6.35 -9.46 -17.30
CA PHE A 126 -5.38 -8.45 -16.90
C PHE A 126 -5.53 -7.15 -17.70
N ASN A 127 -5.62 -7.23 -19.01
CA ASN A 127 -5.74 -6.04 -19.87
C ASN A 127 -7.02 -5.23 -19.58
N ARG A 128 -8.10 -5.89 -19.17
CA ARG A 128 -9.33 -5.21 -18.75
C ARG A 128 -9.18 -4.51 -17.39
N MET A 129 -8.42 -5.11 -16.50
CA MET A 129 -8.21 -4.59 -15.14
C MET A 129 -7.13 -3.52 -15.08
N PHE A 130 -6.18 -3.54 -16.03
CA PHE A 130 -5.01 -2.69 -15.99
C PHE A 130 -5.34 -1.23 -16.27
N HIS A 131 -4.99 -0.37 -15.31
CA HIS A 131 -4.98 1.08 -15.49
C HIS A 131 -3.55 1.59 -15.33
N SER A 132 -3.06 2.29 -16.33
CA SER A 132 -1.76 2.95 -16.29
C SER A 132 -1.75 4.04 -15.22
N LYS A 133 -0.70 4.06 -14.40
CA LYS A 133 -0.50 5.11 -13.39
C LYS A 133 -0.40 6.48 -14.07
N GLU A 134 0.31 6.55 -15.20
CA GLU A 134 0.49 7.79 -15.96
C GLU A 134 -0.86 8.36 -16.44
N ASP A 135 -1.71 7.53 -17.06
CA ASP A 135 -3.01 7.97 -17.55
C ASP A 135 -3.96 8.32 -16.41
N SER A 136 -3.93 7.57 -15.32
CA SER A 136 -4.72 7.85 -14.12
C SER A 136 -4.31 9.16 -13.45
N ILE A 137 -3.02 9.48 -13.42
CA ILE A 137 -2.51 10.77 -12.94
C ILE A 137 -2.93 11.91 -13.88
N LYS A 138 -2.81 11.76 -15.18
CA LYS A 138 -3.28 12.76 -16.15
C LYS A 138 -4.77 13.05 -15.97
N GLN A 139 -5.58 12.03 -15.77
CA GLN A 139 -6.99 12.18 -15.51
C GLN A 139 -7.24 12.92 -14.19
N ALA A 140 -6.54 12.55 -13.11
CA ALA A 140 -6.63 13.19 -11.82
C ALA A 140 -6.22 14.68 -11.87
N VAL A 141 -5.15 15.02 -12.61
CA VAL A 141 -4.75 16.42 -12.87
C VAL A 141 -5.90 17.22 -13.49
N ASN A 142 -6.50 16.68 -14.55
CA ASN A 142 -7.60 17.34 -15.27
C ASN A 142 -8.83 17.55 -14.38
N CYS A 143 -9.04 16.68 -13.36
CA CYS A 143 -10.14 16.78 -12.41
C CYS A 143 -9.80 17.62 -11.15
N GLY A 144 -8.59 18.16 -11.04
CA GLY A 144 -8.18 18.95 -9.88
C GLY A 144 -7.98 18.16 -8.59
N SER A 145 -7.40 16.96 -8.71
CA SER A 145 -7.20 16.00 -7.62
C SER A 145 -6.55 16.59 -6.37
N SER A 146 -7.16 16.32 -5.22
CA SER A 146 -6.60 16.68 -3.91
C SER A 146 -5.36 15.86 -3.56
N TYR A 147 -5.29 14.59 -4.02
CA TYR A 147 -4.12 13.73 -3.85
C TYR A 147 -2.87 14.33 -4.47
N LEU A 148 -2.98 14.83 -5.71
CA LEU A 148 -1.83 15.41 -6.40
C LEU A 148 -1.32 16.70 -5.75
N LYS A 149 -2.22 17.48 -5.14
CA LYS A 149 -1.81 18.67 -4.36
C LYS A 149 -1.02 18.28 -3.14
N GLU A 150 -1.50 17.28 -2.38
CA GLU A 150 -0.83 16.82 -1.17
C GLU A 150 0.54 16.20 -1.46
N ILE A 151 0.67 15.35 -2.49
CA ILE A 151 1.98 14.76 -2.83
C ILE A 151 2.97 15.76 -3.42
N ALA A 152 2.50 16.83 -4.06
CA ALA A 152 3.38 17.90 -4.54
C ALA A 152 4.03 18.69 -3.39
N ASP A 153 3.34 18.77 -2.25
CA ASP A 153 3.82 19.45 -1.04
C ASP A 153 4.63 18.53 -0.12
N ASP A 154 4.55 17.21 -0.33
CA ASP A 154 5.23 16.22 0.51
C ASP A 154 6.47 15.61 -0.19
N SER A 155 7.63 16.21 0.06
CA SER A 155 8.92 15.75 -0.48
C SER A 155 9.28 14.31 -0.07
N HIS A 156 8.70 13.79 1.03
CA HIS A 156 8.94 12.42 1.52
C HIS A 156 8.30 11.37 0.62
N ILE A 157 7.10 11.64 0.10
CA ILE A 157 6.37 10.72 -0.81
C ILE A 157 7.08 10.64 -2.16
N VAL A 158 7.55 11.77 -2.68
CA VAL A 158 8.33 11.82 -3.93
C VAL A 158 9.64 11.05 -3.79
N GLN A 159 10.35 11.18 -2.66
CA GLN A 159 11.60 10.44 -2.42
C GLN A 159 11.37 8.93 -2.29
N LEU A 160 10.26 8.49 -1.68
CA LEU A 160 9.97 7.07 -1.54
C LEU A 160 9.57 6.42 -2.87
N ASP A 161 8.84 7.12 -3.72
CA ASP A 161 8.50 6.65 -5.07
C ASP A 161 9.77 6.49 -5.93
N ILE A 162 10.70 7.43 -5.85
CA ILE A 162 12.02 7.34 -6.49
C ILE A 162 12.83 6.17 -5.92
N PHE A 163 12.85 5.97 -4.60
CA PHE A 163 13.54 4.86 -3.94
C PHE A 163 12.95 3.51 -4.34
N MET A 164 11.63 3.37 -4.34
CA MET A 164 10.95 2.15 -4.75
C MET A 164 11.18 1.84 -6.24
N GLN A 165 11.14 2.84 -7.12
CA GLN A 165 11.46 2.67 -8.53
C GLN A 165 12.93 2.28 -8.75
N SER A 166 13.88 2.86 -8.01
CA SER A 166 15.30 2.50 -8.10
C SER A 166 15.58 1.12 -7.53
N TYR A 167 14.95 0.75 -6.42
CA TYR A 167 15.14 -0.54 -5.76
C TYR A 167 14.57 -1.70 -6.60
N PHE A 168 13.32 -1.60 -7.04
CA PHE A 168 12.70 -2.65 -7.86
C PHE A 168 13.19 -2.62 -9.32
N GLY A 169 13.48 -1.46 -9.88
CA GLY A 169 14.04 -1.33 -11.23
C GLY A 169 15.43 -1.94 -11.37
N ASN A 170 16.24 -1.95 -10.31
CA ASN A 170 17.58 -2.55 -10.30
C ASN A 170 17.57 -4.06 -9.99
N THR A 171 16.60 -4.55 -9.22
CA THR A 171 16.52 -5.97 -8.83
C THR A 171 16.10 -6.86 -10.01
N TYR A 172 15.38 -6.35 -11.00
CA TYR A 172 14.93 -7.10 -12.18
C TYR A 172 15.89 -7.05 -13.37
N LYS A 173 17.00 -6.32 -13.28
CA LYS A 173 18.04 -6.30 -14.33
C LYS A 173 19.13 -7.35 -14.18
N THR A 174 19.05 -8.20 -13.14
CA THR A 174 20.12 -9.14 -12.78
C THR A 174 19.66 -10.61 -12.77
N ILE A 175 18.60 -10.96 -13.54
CA ILE A 175 18.24 -12.37 -13.81
C ILE A 175 18.18 -12.56 -15.31
#